data_a6dee01d951b86e73677196b39fc6b7d
#
_entry.id   a6dee01d951b86e73677196b39fc6b7d
#
_cell.length_a   1.000
_cell.length_b   1.000
_cell.length_c   1.000
_cell.angle_alpha   90.00
_cell.angle_beta   90.00
_cell.angle_gamma   90.00
#
_symmetry.space_group_name_H-M   'P 1'
#
loop_
_entity.id
_entity.type
_entity.pdbx_description
1 polymer ?
#
loop_
_entity_poly.entity_id
_entity_poly.type
_entity_poly.pdbx_seq_one_letter_code
_entity_poly.pdbx_strand_id
1 'polypeptide(L)'
;PYMNQPEDFNPNNNFHTCRGLPSYVENFRGLTVGVDLLATMYAGFNAYAEMAGLTGDDVKMTKGRTQAEAYREILENRWWNPDSSFYQTFWTEDQKFYRGEGVPFILWFDASENPDRIRASVKDILSREWNVENMSAFPTLFYRLGYDDEAYYFLVNLPHMNRSEYPEVSYGIIEGTVCGAMGVKPLASESSVATCSRLAGDSQKAEIKNLPVFDGYITVKHGGRMRTDIENNTSKKLTWKVAFIGDYSEIKVNGKVYAPVLLKDIRGNVISEVCVPLPAHSKLSAEVLTNLN
;
A
#
# COMPACT_ATOMS: atom_id res chain seq x y z
N PRO A 1 22.11 -3.44 -12.39
CA PRO A 1 23.51 -3.23 -12.03
C PRO A 1 23.69 -3.06 -10.51
N TYR A 2 22.90 -2.24 -9.82
CA TYR A 2 22.98 -2.03 -8.37
C TYR A 2 22.69 -3.29 -7.53
N MET A 3 21.84 -4.16 -8.00
CA MET A 3 21.35 -5.32 -7.25
C MET A 3 22.36 -6.48 -7.13
N ASN A 4 23.56 -6.37 -7.71
CA ASN A 4 24.55 -7.44 -7.74
C ASN A 4 25.98 -6.97 -7.41
N GLN A 5 26.14 -5.91 -6.62
CA GLN A 5 27.48 -5.42 -6.23
C GLN A 5 27.78 -5.87 -4.79
N PRO A 6 28.46 -7.04 -4.60
CA PRO A 6 28.79 -7.57 -3.28
C PRO A 6 29.68 -6.62 -2.46
N GLU A 7 30.46 -5.78 -3.14
CA GLU A 7 31.31 -4.77 -2.54
C GLU A 7 30.54 -3.64 -1.83
N ASP A 8 29.26 -3.46 -2.15
CA ASP A 8 28.43 -2.45 -1.50
C ASP A 8 27.78 -2.97 -0.21
N PHE A 9 27.90 -4.26 0.06
CA PHE A 9 27.44 -4.89 1.29
C PHE A 9 28.56 -4.97 2.31
N ASN A 10 28.37 -4.36 3.49
CA ASN A 10 29.34 -4.49 4.57
C ASN A 10 28.99 -5.70 5.46
N PRO A 11 29.75 -6.82 5.36
CA PRO A 11 29.43 -8.04 6.09
C PRO A 11 29.66 -7.91 7.61
N ASN A 12 30.39 -6.88 8.05
CA ASN A 12 30.72 -6.72 9.48
C ASN A 12 29.56 -6.15 10.29
N ASN A 13 28.70 -5.36 9.66
CA ASN A 13 27.56 -4.74 10.33
C ASN A 13 26.21 -5.03 9.66
N ASN A 14 26.19 -5.81 8.59
CA ASN A 14 25.00 -6.11 7.77
C ASN A 14 24.29 -4.86 7.21
N PHE A 15 25.02 -3.74 7.03
CA PHE A 15 24.48 -2.57 6.39
C PHE A 15 24.99 -2.45 4.97
N HIS A 16 24.08 -2.11 4.08
CA HIS A 16 24.41 -1.84 2.68
C HIS A 16 25.10 -0.46 2.61
N THR A 17 26.33 -0.43 2.11
CA THR A 17 26.99 0.85 1.80
C THR A 17 26.58 1.31 0.42
N CYS A 18 26.08 2.51 0.31
CA CYS A 18 25.61 3.08 -0.94
C CYS A 18 26.70 3.92 -1.62
N ARG A 19 26.85 3.75 -2.93
CA ARG A 19 27.64 4.66 -3.77
C ARG A 19 26.74 5.78 -4.28
N GLY A 20 26.67 6.87 -3.62
CA GLY A 20 25.81 8.01 -3.95
C GLY A 20 25.00 8.45 -2.77
N LEU A 21 23.74 8.83 -2.99
CA LEU A 21 22.87 9.25 -1.91
C LEU A 21 22.42 8.01 -1.10
N PRO A 22 22.72 8.00 0.21
CA PRO A 22 22.41 6.86 1.08
C PRO A 22 20.92 6.82 1.52
N SER A 23 20.14 7.82 1.14
CA SER A 23 18.74 8.03 1.51
C SER A 23 18.13 9.07 0.57
N TYR A 24 16.80 9.16 0.53
CA TYR A 24 16.10 10.31 -0.08
C TYR A 24 16.32 11.61 0.74
N VAL A 25 16.75 11.49 1.99
CA VAL A 25 17.06 12.63 2.86
C VAL A 25 18.44 13.18 2.53
N GLU A 26 18.49 14.33 1.87
CA GLU A 26 19.72 14.91 1.34
C GLU A 26 20.53 15.70 2.38
N ASN A 27 19.89 16.20 3.43
CA ASN A 27 20.45 17.21 4.32
C ASN A 27 20.93 16.67 5.68
N PHE A 28 21.00 15.36 5.87
CA PHE A 28 21.48 14.78 7.12
C PHE A 28 23.00 14.50 7.04
N ARG A 29 23.77 15.28 7.78
CA ARG A 29 25.24 15.19 7.74
C ARG A 29 25.74 13.86 8.31
N GLY A 30 26.68 13.23 7.60
CA GLY A 30 27.30 11.98 8.00
C GLY A 30 26.40 10.75 7.85
N LEU A 31 25.30 10.87 7.09
CA LEU A 31 24.43 9.76 6.80
C LEU A 31 25.15 8.73 5.91
N THR A 32 25.20 7.48 6.34
CA THR A 32 25.77 6.35 5.59
C THR A 32 24.70 5.50 4.94
N VAL A 33 23.61 5.25 5.66
CA VAL A 33 22.45 4.46 5.16
C VAL A 33 21.17 4.98 5.81
N GLY A 34 20.17 5.23 4.99
CA GLY A 34 18.79 5.46 5.44
C GLY A 34 17.95 4.19 5.41
N VAL A 35 16.98 4.08 6.28
CA VAL A 35 16.04 2.94 6.33
C VAL A 35 15.20 2.82 5.07
N ASP A 36 14.92 3.94 4.42
CA ASP A 36 14.23 4.03 3.14
C ASP A 36 14.95 3.26 2.03
N LEU A 37 16.29 3.31 1.99
CA LEU A 37 17.08 2.51 1.06
C LEU A 37 16.88 1.01 1.28
N LEU A 38 16.90 0.56 2.54
CA LEU A 38 16.69 -0.86 2.88
C LEU A 38 15.28 -1.32 2.49
N ALA A 39 14.27 -0.52 2.80
CA ALA A 39 12.88 -0.81 2.43
C ALA A 39 12.71 -0.86 0.90
N THR A 40 13.33 0.07 0.17
CA THR A 40 13.32 0.10 -1.30
C THR A 40 14.02 -1.12 -1.89
N MET A 41 15.15 -1.54 -1.31
CA MET A 41 15.86 -2.76 -1.75
C MET A 41 15.03 -4.01 -1.53
N TYR A 42 14.35 -4.13 -0.39
CA TYR A 42 13.38 -5.19 -0.14
C TYR A 42 12.32 -5.26 -1.24
N ALA A 43 11.65 -4.14 -1.50
CA ALA A 43 10.61 -4.07 -2.53
C ALA A 43 11.15 -4.35 -3.94
N GLY A 44 12.33 -3.82 -4.27
CA GLY A 44 12.98 -4.03 -5.56
C GLY A 44 13.33 -5.49 -5.82
N PHE A 45 13.82 -6.23 -4.82
CA PHE A 45 14.11 -7.66 -4.95
C PHE A 45 12.84 -8.51 -5.03
N ASN A 46 11.77 -8.14 -4.33
CA ASN A 46 10.47 -8.80 -4.47
C ASN A 46 9.90 -8.59 -5.88
N ALA A 47 9.90 -7.36 -6.38
CA ALA A 47 9.44 -7.07 -7.75
C ALA A 47 10.27 -7.83 -8.80
N TYR A 48 11.60 -7.91 -8.61
CA TYR A 48 12.47 -8.70 -9.48
C TYR A 48 12.11 -10.19 -9.45
N ALA A 49 11.84 -10.73 -8.27
CA ALA A 49 11.43 -12.12 -8.10
C ALA A 49 10.10 -12.42 -8.79
N GLU A 50 9.11 -11.53 -8.64
CA GLU A 50 7.83 -11.65 -9.33
C GLU A 50 7.98 -11.65 -10.86
N MET A 51 8.76 -10.70 -11.40
CA MET A 51 9.02 -10.64 -12.83
C MET A 51 9.74 -11.90 -13.34
N ALA A 52 10.69 -12.43 -12.57
CA ALA A 52 11.38 -13.67 -12.91
C ALA A 52 10.41 -14.88 -12.92
N GLY A 53 9.51 -14.96 -11.93
CA GLY A 53 8.48 -16.00 -11.86
C GLY A 53 7.53 -15.94 -13.06
N LEU A 54 7.09 -14.75 -13.48
CA LEU A 54 6.24 -14.56 -14.65
C LEU A 54 6.91 -15.00 -15.97
N THR A 55 8.24 -14.97 -16.02
CA THR A 55 9.01 -15.42 -17.19
C THR A 55 9.51 -16.85 -17.07
N GLY A 56 9.15 -17.58 -15.99
CA GLY A 56 9.55 -18.97 -15.74
C GLY A 56 11.01 -19.15 -15.31
N ASP A 57 11.67 -18.09 -14.83
CA ASP A 57 13.05 -18.15 -14.31
C ASP A 57 13.07 -18.39 -12.80
N ASP A 58 12.86 -19.63 -12.40
CA ASP A 58 12.78 -20.03 -10.98
C ASP A 58 14.08 -19.74 -10.21
N VAL A 59 15.23 -19.78 -10.88
CA VAL A 59 16.54 -19.50 -10.24
C VAL A 59 16.61 -18.02 -9.84
N LYS A 60 16.25 -17.11 -10.74
CA LYS A 60 16.23 -15.68 -10.44
C LYS A 60 15.11 -15.34 -9.47
N MET A 61 13.96 -15.97 -9.59
CA MET A 61 12.86 -15.81 -8.63
C MET A 61 13.30 -16.14 -7.21
N THR A 62 13.90 -17.32 -7.01
CA THR A 62 14.39 -17.75 -5.69
C THR A 62 15.48 -16.82 -5.17
N LYS A 63 16.45 -16.44 -6.01
CA LYS A 63 17.49 -15.49 -5.63
C LYS A 63 16.91 -14.14 -5.19
N GLY A 64 15.95 -13.61 -5.94
CA GLY A 64 15.29 -12.34 -5.60
C GLY A 64 14.59 -12.41 -4.24
N ARG A 65 13.80 -13.46 -3.99
CA ARG A 65 13.13 -13.67 -2.70
C ARG A 65 14.09 -13.77 -1.54
N THR A 66 15.18 -14.54 -1.72
CA THR A 66 16.21 -14.67 -0.67
C THR A 66 16.85 -13.34 -0.33
N GLN A 67 17.14 -12.50 -1.34
CA GLN A 67 17.70 -11.17 -1.10
C GLN A 67 16.69 -10.23 -0.44
N ALA A 68 15.43 -10.24 -0.87
CA ALA A 68 14.37 -9.46 -0.23
C ALA A 68 14.26 -9.84 1.27
N GLU A 69 14.20 -11.13 1.57
CA GLU A 69 14.11 -11.60 2.94
C GLU A 69 15.31 -11.17 3.80
N ALA A 70 16.53 -11.21 3.25
CA ALA A 70 17.71 -10.73 3.96
C ALA A 70 17.60 -9.24 4.34
N TYR A 71 17.05 -8.38 3.47
CA TYR A 71 16.79 -6.98 3.81
C TYR A 71 15.71 -6.81 4.87
N ARG A 72 14.64 -7.61 4.82
CA ARG A 72 13.60 -7.62 5.84
C ARG A 72 14.15 -8.03 7.21
N GLU A 73 14.95 -9.09 7.25
CA GLU A 73 15.61 -9.53 8.49
C GLU A 73 16.53 -8.46 9.09
N ILE A 74 17.26 -7.73 8.25
CA ILE A 74 18.08 -6.59 8.70
C ILE A 74 17.20 -5.52 9.32
N LEU A 75 16.10 -5.13 8.65
CA LEU A 75 15.15 -4.14 9.17
C LEU A 75 14.58 -4.58 10.51
N GLU A 76 14.09 -5.79 10.60
CA GLU A 76 13.41 -6.31 11.79
C GLU A 76 14.37 -6.53 12.97
N ASN A 77 15.63 -6.94 12.73
CA ASN A 77 16.56 -7.33 13.78
C ASN A 77 17.57 -6.24 14.17
N ARG A 78 17.83 -5.26 13.29
CA ARG A 78 18.86 -4.24 13.50
C ARG A 78 18.31 -2.84 13.61
N TRP A 79 17.22 -2.54 12.89
CA TRP A 79 16.67 -1.20 12.83
C TRP A 79 15.49 -0.99 13.76
N TRP A 80 14.86 -2.04 14.23
CA TRP A 80 13.85 -1.96 15.27
C TRP A 80 14.47 -1.76 16.64
N ASN A 81 14.05 -0.70 17.35
CA ASN A 81 14.44 -0.47 18.73
C ASN A 81 13.31 -0.94 19.67
N PRO A 82 13.48 -2.07 20.39
CA PRO A 82 12.43 -2.61 21.26
C PRO A 82 12.16 -1.74 22.51
N ASP A 83 13.17 -1.02 23.00
CA ASP A 83 13.04 -0.20 24.22
C ASP A 83 12.13 1.02 24.00
N SER A 84 12.16 1.57 22.80
CA SER A 84 11.38 2.75 22.41
C SER A 84 10.23 2.46 21.45
N SER A 85 10.11 1.20 21.02
CA SER A 85 9.05 0.72 20.11
C SER A 85 8.93 1.54 18.81
N PHE A 86 10.04 1.84 18.17
CA PHE A 86 10.10 2.46 16.85
C PHE A 86 11.28 1.95 16.02
N TYR A 87 11.23 2.18 14.70
CA TYR A 87 12.37 1.96 13.83
C TYR A 87 13.35 3.12 13.90
N GLN A 88 14.64 2.81 14.06
CA GLN A 88 15.72 3.73 13.74
C GLN A 88 15.69 4.02 12.23
N THR A 89 16.06 5.21 11.81
CA THR A 89 15.91 5.60 10.41
C THR A 89 17.21 5.97 9.71
N PHE A 90 18.24 6.32 10.47
CA PHE A 90 19.54 6.69 9.94
C PHE A 90 20.66 5.95 10.64
N TRP A 91 21.60 5.44 9.86
CA TRP A 91 22.90 4.96 10.30
C TRP A 91 23.98 5.89 9.77
N THR A 92 24.91 6.32 10.62
CA THR A 92 25.84 7.42 10.34
C THR A 92 27.31 6.98 10.43
N GLU A 93 28.21 7.85 9.95
CA GLU A 93 29.65 7.62 9.93
C GLU A 93 30.25 7.39 11.33
N ASP A 94 29.65 7.95 12.38
CA ASP A 94 30.03 7.73 13.78
C ASP A 94 29.49 6.39 14.34
N GLN A 95 28.96 5.53 13.47
CA GLN A 95 28.45 4.19 13.79
C GLN A 95 27.32 4.20 14.83
N LYS A 96 26.42 5.17 14.70
CA LYS A 96 25.24 5.32 15.56
C LYS A 96 23.96 5.36 14.76
N PHE A 97 22.91 4.92 15.43
CA PHE A 97 21.56 5.10 14.95
C PHE A 97 20.96 6.42 15.40
N TYR A 98 20.20 7.01 14.50
CA TYR A 98 19.38 8.20 14.77
C TYR A 98 17.97 7.99 14.28
N ARG A 99 17.04 8.69 14.93
CA ARG A 99 15.63 8.73 14.53
C ARG A 99 15.37 10.02 13.74
N GLY A 100 14.87 9.85 12.53
CA GLY A 100 14.47 10.94 11.64
C GLY A 100 13.34 10.51 10.74
N GLU A 101 13.39 10.95 9.50
CA GLU A 101 12.46 10.55 8.44
C GLU A 101 12.74 9.11 7.94
N GLY A 102 11.87 8.56 7.10
CA GLY A 102 12.07 7.26 6.46
C GLY A 102 11.13 6.14 6.91
N VAL A 103 10.52 6.23 8.10
CA VAL A 103 9.55 5.23 8.58
C VAL A 103 8.40 4.99 7.59
N PRO A 104 7.83 6.01 6.92
CA PRO A 104 6.78 5.80 5.93
C PRO A 104 7.16 4.82 4.83
N PHE A 105 8.43 4.78 4.43
CA PHE A 105 8.91 3.87 3.37
C PHE A 105 8.89 2.39 3.79
N ILE A 106 9.13 2.09 5.07
CA ILE A 106 9.00 0.72 5.59
C ILE A 106 7.58 0.22 5.36
N LEU A 107 6.60 1.06 5.67
CA LEU A 107 5.18 0.74 5.51
C LEU A 107 4.74 0.80 4.04
N TRP A 108 5.25 1.76 3.28
CA TRP A 108 4.93 1.93 1.86
C TRP A 108 5.34 0.71 1.03
N PHE A 109 6.50 0.14 1.33
CA PHE A 109 7.07 -1.01 0.63
C PHE A 109 6.75 -2.36 1.29
N ASP A 110 5.87 -2.40 2.30
CA ASP A 110 5.51 -3.61 3.05
C ASP A 110 6.75 -4.35 3.59
N ALA A 111 7.80 -3.61 3.97
CA ALA A 111 9.07 -4.17 4.43
C ALA A 111 9.02 -4.69 5.87
N SER A 112 7.92 -4.53 6.59
CA SER A 112 7.61 -5.16 7.87
C SER A 112 6.31 -5.94 7.78
N GLU A 113 6.30 -7.16 8.31
CA GLU A 113 5.10 -8.01 8.40
C GLU A 113 4.58 -8.13 9.84
N ASN A 114 5.28 -7.55 10.80
CA ASN A 114 4.87 -7.60 12.20
C ASN A 114 3.76 -6.58 12.49
N PRO A 115 2.52 -7.03 12.81
CA PRO A 115 1.39 -6.13 13.00
C PRO A 115 1.59 -5.12 14.13
N ASP A 116 2.29 -5.51 15.21
CA ASP A 116 2.54 -4.60 16.34
C ASP A 116 3.52 -3.50 15.95
N ARG A 117 4.57 -3.84 15.20
CA ARG A 117 5.55 -2.86 14.70
C ARG A 117 4.92 -1.93 13.66
N ILE A 118 4.06 -2.45 12.79
CA ILE A 118 3.32 -1.63 11.83
C ILE A 118 2.41 -0.64 12.57
N ARG A 119 1.65 -1.10 13.58
CA ARG A 119 0.80 -0.21 14.40
C ARG A 119 1.62 0.84 15.17
N ALA A 120 2.76 0.44 15.74
CA ALA A 120 3.67 1.36 16.40
C ALA A 120 4.25 2.40 15.43
N SER A 121 4.60 2.00 14.21
CA SER A 121 5.09 2.90 13.15
C SER A 121 4.03 3.90 12.70
N VAL A 122 2.77 3.46 12.54
CA VAL A 122 1.66 4.39 12.24
C VAL A 122 1.49 5.40 13.37
N LYS A 123 1.52 4.95 14.63
CA LYS A 123 1.44 5.85 15.80
C LYS A 123 2.62 6.84 15.81
N ASP A 124 3.82 6.38 15.48
CA ASP A 124 5.00 7.22 15.36
C ASP A 124 4.83 8.30 14.25
N ILE A 125 4.35 7.90 13.08
CA ILE A 125 4.07 8.84 11.98
C ILE A 125 3.04 9.89 12.40
N LEU A 126 1.95 9.48 13.01
CA LEU A 126 0.88 10.40 13.44
C LEU A 126 1.27 11.32 14.60
N SER A 127 2.35 11.02 15.33
CA SER A 127 2.83 11.82 16.47
C SER A 127 3.78 12.95 16.09
N ARG A 128 4.14 13.09 14.81
CA ARG A 128 5.17 14.01 14.32
C ARG A 128 4.66 14.91 13.22
N GLU A 129 5.32 16.03 13.01
CA GLU A 129 5.17 16.87 11.83
C GLU A 129 6.00 16.31 10.68
N TRP A 130 5.49 16.42 9.48
CA TRP A 130 6.11 15.94 8.26
C TRP A 130 6.10 17.02 7.19
N ASN A 131 7.07 16.97 6.29
CA ASN A 131 7.02 17.77 5.07
C ASN A 131 5.93 17.25 4.12
N VAL A 132 5.53 18.07 3.16
CA VAL A 132 4.44 17.77 2.24
C VAL A 132 4.75 16.58 1.33
N GLU A 133 6.02 16.37 1.01
CA GLU A 133 6.49 15.25 0.18
C GLU A 133 6.17 13.90 0.86
N ASN A 134 6.48 13.78 2.15
CA ASN A 134 6.13 12.59 2.93
C ASN A 134 4.60 12.45 3.10
N MET A 135 3.92 13.56 3.45
CA MET A 135 2.47 13.55 3.67
C MET A 135 1.67 13.18 2.42
N SER A 136 2.22 13.42 1.23
CA SER A 136 1.57 13.06 -0.03
C SER A 136 1.30 11.56 -0.19
N ALA A 137 2.11 10.70 0.43
CA ALA A 137 1.92 9.26 0.44
C ALA A 137 0.90 8.78 1.49
N PHE A 138 0.59 9.58 2.51
CA PHE A 138 -0.19 9.14 3.67
C PHE A 138 -1.64 8.75 3.35
N PRO A 139 -2.39 9.42 2.45
CA PRO A 139 -3.73 8.98 2.13
C PRO A 139 -3.78 7.52 1.68
N THR A 140 -2.99 7.15 0.68
CA THR A 140 -2.94 5.78 0.16
C THR A 140 -2.41 4.80 1.20
N LEU A 141 -1.35 5.18 1.91
CA LEU A 141 -0.73 4.35 2.94
C LEU A 141 -1.73 4.00 4.05
N PHE A 142 -2.40 5.00 4.62
CA PHE A 142 -3.32 4.79 5.72
C PHE A 142 -4.60 4.06 5.31
N TYR A 143 -5.16 4.35 4.13
CA TYR A 143 -6.26 3.54 3.60
C TYR A 143 -5.85 2.06 3.45
N ARG A 144 -4.66 1.78 2.93
CA ARG A 144 -4.16 0.41 2.78
C ARG A 144 -4.02 -0.32 4.12
N LEU A 145 -3.65 0.41 5.16
CA LEU A 145 -3.47 -0.12 6.52
C LEU A 145 -4.77 -0.12 7.35
N GLY A 146 -5.90 0.35 6.81
CA GLY A 146 -7.20 0.38 7.50
C GLY A 146 -7.37 1.54 8.47
N TYR A 147 -6.59 2.62 8.33
CA TYR A 147 -6.70 3.88 9.08
C TYR A 147 -7.47 4.90 8.24
N ASP A 148 -8.75 4.60 7.98
CA ASP A 148 -9.57 5.34 7.01
C ASP A 148 -9.80 6.80 7.39
N ASP A 149 -9.95 7.11 8.70
CA ASP A 149 -10.18 8.47 9.18
C ASP A 149 -8.92 9.34 9.02
N GLU A 150 -7.76 8.78 9.38
CA GLU A 150 -6.47 9.44 9.20
C GLU A 150 -6.15 9.62 7.71
N ALA A 151 -6.43 8.61 6.90
CA ALA A 151 -6.27 8.69 5.45
C ALA A 151 -7.12 9.81 4.85
N TYR A 152 -8.39 9.89 5.24
CA TYR A 152 -9.31 10.93 4.79
C TYR A 152 -8.85 12.33 5.25
N TYR A 153 -8.39 12.45 6.49
CA TYR A 153 -7.82 13.70 7.00
C TYR A 153 -6.70 14.22 6.11
N PHE A 154 -5.71 13.38 5.79
CA PHE A 154 -4.62 13.79 4.90
C PHE A 154 -5.12 14.07 3.48
N LEU A 155 -6.01 13.25 2.94
CA LEU A 155 -6.56 13.41 1.60
C LEU A 155 -7.19 14.80 1.38
N VAL A 156 -7.98 15.28 2.35
CA VAL A 156 -8.69 16.54 2.23
C VAL A 156 -7.85 17.75 2.61
N ASN A 157 -6.80 17.59 3.42
CA ASN A 157 -5.96 18.69 3.87
C ASN A 157 -4.74 18.94 2.99
N LEU A 158 -4.20 17.92 2.31
CA LEU A 158 -3.03 18.07 1.42
C LEU A 158 -3.12 19.26 0.44
N PRO A 159 -4.26 19.52 -0.23
CA PRO A 159 -4.36 20.65 -1.16
C PRO A 159 -4.21 22.03 -0.50
N HIS A 160 -4.32 22.10 0.82
CA HIS A 160 -4.31 23.32 1.61
C HIS A 160 -3.03 23.51 2.44
N MET A 161 -2.08 22.57 2.34
CA MET A 161 -0.82 22.64 3.05
C MET A 161 0.19 23.56 2.35
N ASN A 162 1.20 24.02 3.09
CA ASN A 162 2.33 24.74 2.49
C ASN A 162 3.01 23.85 1.46
N ARG A 163 3.41 24.43 0.31
CA ARG A 163 4.04 23.71 -0.81
C ARG A 163 3.12 22.70 -1.49
N SER A 164 1.80 22.91 -1.44
CA SER A 164 0.79 22.05 -2.10
C SER A 164 0.89 22.05 -3.62
N GLU A 165 1.69 22.93 -4.21
CA GLU A 165 2.01 22.98 -5.65
C GLU A 165 2.96 21.87 -6.11
N TYR A 166 3.56 21.12 -5.18
CA TYR A 166 4.46 20.01 -5.52
C TYR A 166 3.71 18.89 -6.24
N PRO A 167 4.33 18.28 -7.28
CA PRO A 167 3.70 17.21 -8.05
C PRO A 167 3.26 16.03 -7.20
N GLU A 168 4.02 15.71 -6.15
CA GLU A 168 3.73 14.63 -5.21
C GLU A 168 2.36 14.80 -4.56
N VAL A 169 1.96 16.02 -4.25
CA VAL A 169 0.65 16.34 -3.68
C VAL A 169 -0.46 15.92 -4.64
N SER A 170 -0.35 16.32 -5.91
CA SER A 170 -1.34 15.96 -6.93
C SER A 170 -1.45 14.46 -7.13
N TYR A 171 -0.31 13.76 -7.18
CA TYR A 171 -0.27 12.31 -7.32
C TYR A 171 -0.85 11.61 -6.09
N GLY A 172 -0.49 12.06 -4.89
CA GLY A 172 -1.01 11.50 -3.64
C GLY A 172 -2.52 11.68 -3.49
N ILE A 173 -3.08 12.82 -3.92
CA ILE A 173 -4.52 13.06 -3.93
C ILE A 173 -5.22 12.13 -4.92
N ILE A 174 -4.70 11.98 -6.14
CA ILE A 174 -5.27 11.10 -7.16
C ILE A 174 -5.23 9.64 -6.68
N GLU A 175 -4.08 9.18 -6.23
CA GLU A 175 -3.91 7.80 -5.75
C GLU A 175 -4.73 7.54 -4.49
N GLY A 176 -4.69 8.44 -3.50
CA GLY A 176 -5.49 8.36 -2.29
C GLY A 176 -6.99 8.36 -2.56
N THR A 177 -7.44 9.05 -3.61
CA THR A 177 -8.84 9.00 -4.05
C THR A 177 -9.17 7.67 -4.72
N VAL A 178 -8.41 7.28 -5.74
CA VAL A 178 -8.71 6.11 -6.59
C VAL A 178 -8.44 4.81 -5.84
N CYS A 179 -7.21 4.62 -5.38
CA CYS A 179 -6.78 3.37 -4.74
C CYS A 179 -7.16 3.34 -3.24
N GLY A 180 -7.26 4.51 -2.61
CA GLY A 180 -7.62 4.67 -1.22
C GLY A 180 -9.14 4.72 -0.99
N ALA A 181 -9.75 5.92 -1.03
CA ALA A 181 -11.16 6.14 -0.69
C ALA A 181 -12.13 5.31 -1.53
N MET A 182 -11.88 5.20 -2.84
CA MET A 182 -12.66 4.35 -3.76
C MET A 182 -12.19 2.89 -3.76
N GLY A 183 -11.04 2.59 -3.20
CA GLY A 183 -10.49 1.24 -3.07
C GLY A 183 -10.41 0.47 -4.39
N VAL A 184 -10.18 1.15 -5.50
CA VAL A 184 -10.10 0.52 -6.83
C VAL A 184 -8.67 0.07 -7.08
N LYS A 185 -8.49 -1.24 -7.31
CA LYS A 185 -7.18 -1.84 -7.56
C LYS A 185 -7.23 -2.78 -8.77
N PRO A 186 -6.69 -2.37 -9.92
CA PRO A 186 -6.48 -3.27 -11.05
C PRO A 186 -5.38 -4.29 -10.73
N LEU A 187 -5.60 -5.55 -11.06
CA LEU A 187 -4.68 -6.68 -10.87
C LEU A 187 -4.44 -7.33 -12.24
N ALA A 188 -3.45 -6.80 -12.97
CA ALA A 188 -3.23 -7.15 -14.38
C ALA A 188 -2.87 -8.63 -14.59
N SER A 189 -2.05 -9.21 -13.74
CA SER A 189 -1.67 -10.64 -13.78
C SER A 189 -2.86 -11.59 -13.65
N GLU A 190 -3.95 -11.14 -13.01
CA GLU A 190 -5.15 -11.92 -12.77
C GLU A 190 -6.31 -11.54 -13.68
N SER A 191 -6.14 -10.56 -14.56
CA SER A 191 -7.24 -9.95 -15.33
C SER A 191 -8.42 -9.59 -14.42
N SER A 192 -8.14 -8.98 -13.26
CA SER A 192 -9.15 -8.68 -12.26
C SER A 192 -9.10 -7.20 -11.83
N VAL A 193 -10.21 -6.76 -11.24
CA VAL A 193 -10.33 -5.45 -10.56
C VAL A 193 -10.93 -5.68 -9.18
N ALA A 194 -10.23 -5.22 -8.15
CA ALA A 194 -10.77 -5.19 -6.80
C ALA A 194 -11.43 -3.83 -6.52
N THR A 195 -12.48 -3.82 -5.69
CA THR A 195 -13.12 -2.61 -5.18
C THR A 195 -13.51 -2.79 -3.72
N CYS A 196 -13.23 -1.77 -2.89
CA CYS A 196 -13.63 -1.75 -1.49
C CYS A 196 -13.89 -0.30 -1.08
N SER A 197 -15.15 0.07 -0.89
CA SER A 197 -15.50 1.43 -0.45
C SER A 197 -14.93 1.73 0.94
N ARG A 198 -14.16 2.82 1.04
CA ARG A 198 -13.62 3.36 2.30
C ARG A 198 -14.15 4.76 2.59
N LEU A 199 -15.34 5.08 2.09
CA LEU A 199 -16.02 6.34 2.37
C LEU A 199 -16.31 6.47 3.86
N ALA A 200 -16.29 7.69 4.39
CA ALA A 200 -16.43 7.96 5.82
C ALA A 200 -17.82 7.60 6.39
N GLY A 201 -18.85 7.50 5.55
CA GLY A 201 -20.20 7.18 6.02
C GLY A 201 -21.09 6.53 4.98
N ASP A 202 -22.14 5.85 5.47
CA ASP A 202 -23.07 5.10 4.61
C ASP A 202 -23.97 5.98 3.74
N SER A 203 -24.13 7.26 4.10
CA SER A 203 -24.89 8.23 3.30
C SER A 203 -24.08 8.88 2.19
N GLN A 204 -22.75 8.74 2.22
CA GLN A 204 -21.89 9.33 1.20
C GLN A 204 -22.01 8.58 -0.12
N LYS A 205 -21.84 9.30 -1.21
CA LYS A 205 -21.80 8.73 -2.56
C LYS A 205 -20.56 9.24 -3.26
N ALA A 206 -19.86 8.33 -3.93
CA ALA A 206 -18.73 8.69 -4.76
C ALA A 206 -18.75 7.90 -6.07
N GLU A 207 -18.25 8.50 -7.14
CA GLU A 207 -18.21 7.90 -8.47
C GLU A 207 -16.93 8.30 -9.18
N ILE A 208 -16.23 7.32 -9.75
CA ILE A 208 -15.15 7.54 -10.72
C ILE A 208 -15.62 7.02 -12.06
N LYS A 209 -15.63 7.88 -13.07
CA LYS A 209 -16.01 7.55 -14.44
C LYS A 209 -14.80 7.40 -15.31
N ASN A 210 -14.86 6.45 -16.23
CA ASN A 210 -13.86 6.26 -17.28
C ASN A 210 -12.44 6.12 -16.74
N LEU A 211 -12.26 5.41 -15.62
CA LEU A 211 -10.95 5.08 -15.09
C LEU A 211 -10.25 4.14 -16.07
N PRO A 212 -9.09 4.51 -16.65
CA PRO A 212 -8.37 3.66 -17.57
C PRO A 212 -7.87 2.39 -16.88
N VAL A 213 -8.23 1.23 -17.41
CA VAL A 213 -7.74 -0.07 -16.96
C VAL A 213 -7.61 -1.00 -18.16
N PHE A 214 -6.54 -1.79 -18.21
CA PHE A 214 -6.28 -2.72 -19.31
C PHE A 214 -6.34 -2.03 -20.69
N ASP A 215 -7.28 -2.47 -21.53
CA ASP A 215 -7.49 -1.99 -22.90
C ASP A 215 -8.71 -1.05 -23.05
N GLY A 216 -9.25 -0.56 -21.94
CA GLY A 216 -10.43 0.30 -21.94
C GLY A 216 -10.63 1.06 -20.64
N TYR A 217 -11.84 1.10 -20.16
CA TYR A 217 -12.21 1.90 -18.98
C TYR A 217 -13.17 1.13 -18.07
N ILE A 218 -13.16 1.47 -16.80
CA ILE A 218 -14.22 1.10 -15.87
C ILE A 218 -14.84 2.35 -15.26
N THR A 219 -16.08 2.22 -14.81
CA THR A 219 -16.74 3.19 -13.94
C THR A 219 -17.09 2.49 -12.63
N VAL A 220 -16.75 3.09 -11.50
CA VAL A 220 -17.04 2.55 -10.17
C VAL A 220 -17.83 3.59 -9.39
N LYS A 221 -18.94 3.17 -8.78
CA LYS A 221 -19.78 4.02 -7.93
C LYS A 221 -20.05 3.33 -6.61
N HIS A 222 -19.86 4.07 -5.53
CA HIS A 222 -20.22 3.64 -4.20
C HIS A 222 -21.44 4.36 -3.65
N GLY A 223 -22.35 3.61 -3.04
CA GLY A 223 -23.42 4.13 -2.18
C GLY A 223 -23.05 3.82 -0.73
N GLY A 224 -22.29 4.71 -0.11
CA GLY A 224 -21.68 4.49 1.20
C GLY A 224 -20.71 3.31 1.20
N ARG A 225 -20.69 2.60 2.32
CA ARG A 225 -19.91 1.37 2.51
C ARG A 225 -20.68 0.10 2.19
N MET A 226 -21.97 0.23 1.82
CA MET A 226 -22.91 -0.89 1.73
C MET A 226 -23.22 -1.32 0.30
N ARG A 227 -22.84 -0.51 -0.69
CA ARG A 227 -23.14 -0.79 -2.10
C ARG A 227 -22.01 -0.32 -3.01
N THR A 228 -21.68 -1.16 -3.99
CA THR A 228 -20.76 -0.84 -5.08
C THR A 228 -21.37 -1.26 -6.41
N ASP A 229 -21.40 -0.32 -7.35
CA ASP A 229 -21.75 -0.58 -8.75
C ASP A 229 -20.46 -0.47 -9.58
N ILE A 230 -20.27 -1.39 -10.54
CA ILE A 230 -19.14 -1.36 -11.49
C ILE A 230 -19.64 -1.52 -12.91
N GLU A 231 -19.04 -0.75 -13.83
CA GLU A 231 -19.25 -0.89 -15.28
C GLU A 231 -17.92 -1.21 -15.94
N ASN A 232 -17.87 -2.29 -16.70
CA ASN A 232 -16.70 -2.71 -17.47
C ASN A 232 -16.88 -2.28 -18.93
N ASN A 233 -16.14 -1.27 -19.37
CA ASN A 233 -16.10 -0.80 -20.76
C ASN A 233 -14.81 -1.21 -21.46
N THR A 234 -14.18 -2.31 -21.02
CA THR A 234 -13.07 -2.95 -21.73
C THR A 234 -13.58 -4.01 -22.68
N SER A 235 -12.76 -4.44 -23.63
CA SER A 235 -13.06 -5.56 -24.52
C SER A 235 -12.93 -6.94 -23.86
N LYS A 236 -12.45 -6.98 -22.60
CA LYS A 236 -12.12 -8.23 -21.89
C LYS A 236 -13.12 -8.56 -20.80
N LYS A 237 -13.35 -9.85 -20.62
CA LYS A 237 -13.96 -10.36 -19.40
C LYS A 237 -12.93 -10.20 -18.27
N LEU A 238 -13.36 -9.57 -17.19
CA LEU A 238 -12.58 -9.41 -15.97
C LEU A 238 -13.15 -10.29 -14.84
N THR A 239 -12.38 -10.44 -13.76
CA THR A 239 -12.90 -10.89 -12.47
C THR A 239 -13.06 -9.66 -11.57
N TRP A 240 -14.25 -9.48 -11.03
CA TRP A 240 -14.50 -8.43 -10.05
C TRP A 240 -14.37 -9.02 -8.64
N LYS A 241 -13.41 -8.51 -7.86
CA LYS A 241 -13.23 -8.79 -6.44
C LYS A 241 -13.90 -7.66 -5.67
N VAL A 242 -15.16 -7.82 -5.30
CA VAL A 242 -15.89 -6.81 -4.53
C VAL A 242 -15.81 -7.12 -3.05
N ALA A 243 -15.39 -6.12 -2.29
CA ALA A 243 -15.20 -6.24 -0.86
C ALA A 243 -15.97 -5.16 -0.10
N PHE A 244 -16.37 -5.51 1.13
CA PHE A 244 -17.03 -4.63 2.08
C PHE A 244 -16.37 -4.76 3.45
N ILE A 245 -16.12 -3.62 4.11
CA ILE A 245 -15.57 -3.61 5.47
C ILE A 245 -16.67 -4.01 6.44
N GLY A 246 -16.48 -5.12 7.12
CA GLY A 246 -17.44 -5.71 8.06
C GLY A 246 -17.49 -7.23 7.93
N ASP A 247 -18.08 -7.88 8.92
CA ASP A 247 -18.36 -9.32 8.94
C ASP A 247 -19.78 -9.55 8.41
N TYR A 248 -19.88 -9.83 7.13
CA TYR A 248 -21.13 -10.10 6.47
C TYR A 248 -21.23 -11.59 6.13
N SER A 249 -22.37 -12.21 6.44
CA SER A 249 -22.64 -13.61 6.08
C SER A 249 -22.93 -13.78 4.58
N GLU A 250 -23.39 -12.71 3.92
CA GLU A 250 -23.83 -12.73 2.53
C GLU A 250 -23.53 -11.43 1.81
N ILE A 251 -23.10 -11.54 0.56
CA ILE A 251 -23.00 -10.43 -0.39
C ILE A 251 -23.90 -10.72 -1.58
N LYS A 252 -24.76 -9.79 -1.93
CA LYS A 252 -25.67 -9.92 -3.06
C LYS A 252 -25.11 -9.21 -4.27
N VAL A 253 -24.88 -9.93 -5.37
CA VAL A 253 -24.41 -9.38 -6.65
C VAL A 253 -25.48 -9.61 -7.72
N ASN A 254 -26.03 -8.52 -8.29
CA ASN A 254 -27.13 -8.55 -9.25
C ASN A 254 -28.28 -9.48 -8.82
N GLY A 255 -28.64 -9.46 -7.54
CA GLY A 255 -29.72 -10.27 -6.99
C GLY A 255 -29.33 -11.70 -6.61
N LYS A 256 -28.16 -12.19 -6.99
CA LYS A 256 -27.63 -13.50 -6.58
C LYS A 256 -26.82 -13.37 -5.31
N VAL A 257 -27.06 -14.24 -4.35
CA VAL A 257 -26.39 -14.28 -3.04
C VAL A 257 -25.11 -15.13 -3.14
N TYR A 258 -24.06 -14.64 -2.49
CA TYR A 258 -22.75 -15.29 -2.39
C TYR A 258 -22.28 -15.27 -0.93
N ALA A 259 -21.71 -16.38 -0.48
CA ALA A 259 -20.96 -16.43 0.78
C ALA A 259 -19.57 -15.80 0.57
N PRO A 260 -19.20 -14.79 1.37
CA PRO A 260 -17.89 -14.15 1.22
C PRO A 260 -16.76 -14.96 1.86
N VAL A 261 -15.54 -14.70 1.37
CA VAL A 261 -14.31 -15.01 2.10
C VAL A 261 -14.06 -13.88 3.07
N LEU A 262 -13.75 -14.22 4.32
CA LEU A 262 -13.41 -13.23 5.35
C LEU A 262 -11.91 -13.01 5.39
N LEU A 263 -11.48 -11.78 5.19
CA LEU A 263 -10.11 -11.30 5.29
C LEU A 263 -9.98 -10.40 6.52
N LYS A 264 -8.76 -10.10 6.93
CA LYS A 264 -8.49 -9.11 7.98
C LYS A 264 -7.43 -8.12 7.50
N ASP A 265 -7.65 -6.86 7.78
CA ASP A 265 -6.62 -5.84 7.63
C ASP A 265 -5.62 -5.89 8.81
N ILE A 266 -4.61 -5.01 8.79
CA ILE A 266 -3.56 -4.96 9.81
C ILE A 266 -4.09 -4.55 11.20
N ARG A 267 -5.24 -3.88 11.27
CA ARG A 267 -5.91 -3.53 12.51
C ARG A 267 -6.80 -4.65 13.05
N GLY A 268 -6.99 -5.71 12.25
CA GLY A 268 -7.90 -6.81 12.55
C GLY A 268 -9.35 -6.56 12.14
N ASN A 269 -9.64 -5.47 11.41
CA ASN A 269 -10.97 -5.26 10.85
C ASN A 269 -11.28 -6.35 9.84
N VAL A 270 -12.49 -6.90 9.94
CA VAL A 270 -12.95 -7.92 9.00
C VAL A 270 -13.34 -7.27 7.68
N ILE A 271 -12.97 -7.91 6.58
CA ILE A 271 -13.34 -7.53 5.22
C ILE A 271 -13.98 -8.75 4.57
N SER A 272 -15.22 -8.61 4.13
CA SER A 272 -15.97 -9.64 3.42
C SER A 272 -15.80 -9.45 1.91
N GLU A 273 -15.25 -10.43 1.20
CA GLU A 273 -14.95 -10.36 -0.24
C GLU A 273 -15.61 -11.49 -1.02
N VAL A 274 -16.12 -11.17 -2.20
CA VAL A 274 -16.53 -12.16 -3.20
C VAL A 274 -15.89 -11.86 -4.55
N CYS A 275 -15.59 -12.94 -5.31
CA CYS A 275 -15.06 -12.87 -6.65
C CYS A 275 -16.12 -13.30 -7.64
N VAL A 276 -16.47 -12.44 -8.59
CA VAL A 276 -17.48 -12.73 -9.61
C VAL A 276 -16.99 -12.39 -11.02
N PRO A 277 -17.42 -13.12 -12.05
CA PRO A 277 -17.13 -12.74 -13.43
C PRO A 277 -17.78 -11.40 -13.77
N LEU A 278 -17.01 -10.51 -14.39
CA LEU A 278 -17.45 -9.21 -14.92
C LEU A 278 -17.25 -9.22 -16.45
N PRO A 279 -18.30 -9.55 -17.23
CA PRO A 279 -18.18 -9.62 -18.67
C PRO A 279 -17.76 -8.29 -19.31
N ALA A 280 -17.18 -8.35 -20.50
CA ALA A 280 -16.95 -7.17 -21.33
C ALA A 280 -18.26 -6.40 -21.54
N HIS A 281 -18.19 -5.07 -21.56
CA HIS A 281 -19.34 -4.17 -21.81
C HIS A 281 -20.57 -4.45 -20.93
N SER A 282 -20.33 -4.76 -19.64
CA SER A 282 -21.39 -5.10 -18.68
C SER A 282 -21.36 -4.26 -17.42
N LYS A 283 -22.47 -4.27 -16.69
CA LYS A 283 -22.63 -3.61 -15.39
C LYS A 283 -23.03 -4.63 -14.33
N LEU A 284 -22.42 -4.54 -13.17
CA LEU A 284 -22.80 -5.29 -11.98
C LEU A 284 -23.00 -4.34 -10.78
N SER A 285 -23.88 -4.76 -9.88
CA SER A 285 -24.11 -4.11 -8.59
C SER A 285 -23.96 -5.13 -7.48
N ALA A 286 -23.19 -4.78 -6.47
CA ALA A 286 -23.04 -5.58 -5.25
C ALA A 286 -23.52 -4.78 -4.04
N GLU A 287 -24.15 -5.45 -3.10
CA GLU A 287 -24.64 -4.86 -1.85
C GLU A 287 -24.56 -5.85 -0.70
N VAL A 288 -24.39 -5.32 0.49
CA VAL A 288 -24.54 -6.05 1.75
C VAL A 288 -25.78 -5.53 2.47
N LEU A 289 -26.45 -6.41 3.18
CA LEU A 289 -27.60 -6.03 3.99
C LEU A 289 -27.10 -5.71 5.40
N THR A 290 -27.61 -4.63 6.00
CA THR A 290 -27.43 -4.40 7.43
C THR A 290 -28.03 -5.59 8.16
N ASN A 291 -27.22 -6.30 8.93
CA ASN A 291 -27.77 -7.22 9.91
C ASN A 291 -28.62 -6.36 10.87
N LEU A 292 -29.92 -6.44 10.72
CA LEU A 292 -30.87 -5.91 11.71
C LEU A 292 -30.69 -6.77 12.97
N ASN A 293 -29.75 -6.39 13.84
CA ASN A 293 -29.69 -6.86 15.20
C ASN A 293 -30.49 -5.92 16.10
#